data_86a48921ded96012fc8ae087deb66f32
#
_entry.id   86a48921ded96012fc8ae087deb66f32
#
_cell.length_a   1.000
_cell.length_b   1.000
_cell.length_c   1.000
_cell.angle_alpha   90.00
_cell.angle_beta   90.00
_cell.angle_gamma   90.00
#
_symmetry.space_group_name_H-M   'P 1'
#
loop_
_entity.id
_entity.type
_entity.pdbx_description
1 polymer ?
#
loop_
_entity_poly.entity_id
_entity_poly.type
_entity_poly.pdbx_seq_one_letter_code
_entity_poly.pdbx_strand_id
1 'polypeptide(L)'
;MRFLIVTVLLLGALTASFGARAQAMVPPTGMEDASKPMPMLDRMNRRFPQPVRVGDLIGLPVLDDRASTLGYVQQVVKGPAGQPELIVSYSKWFGWLGWFTRPVAVPIEATGIEGKQIISLDMPPGEYTAAPTWQEQNATALPNDDTIRIALARN
;
A
#
# COMPACT_ATOMS: atom_id res chain seq x y z
N MET A 1 -15.19 -7.54 -91.18
CA MET A 1 -16.64 -7.34 -91.31
C MET A 1 -17.17 -6.73 -90.03
N ARG A 2 -17.58 -5.49 -90.18
CA ARG A 2 -18.73 -4.83 -89.53
C ARG A 2 -18.72 -4.71 -88.00
N PHE A 3 -18.39 -3.51 -87.51
CA PHE A 3 -19.34 -2.47 -87.01
C PHE A 3 -20.02 -2.91 -85.70
N LEU A 4 -19.83 -2.18 -84.58
CA LEU A 4 -20.65 -1.03 -84.25
C LEU A 4 -20.07 -0.32 -83.02
N ILE A 5 -19.96 0.96 -83.14
CA ILE A 5 -19.73 1.97 -82.15
C ILE A 5 -21.01 2.12 -81.33
N VAL A 6 -20.93 2.13 -80.02
CA VAL A 6 -21.91 2.82 -79.18
C VAL A 6 -21.22 3.60 -78.09
N THR A 7 -21.19 4.86 -78.30
CA THR A 7 -20.88 5.92 -77.37
C THR A 7 -22.03 6.06 -76.41
N VAL A 8 -21.83 5.96 -75.12
CA VAL A 8 -22.76 6.47 -74.12
C VAL A 8 -22.00 7.34 -73.13
N LEU A 9 -22.23 8.61 -73.25
CA LEU A 9 -21.97 9.65 -72.27
C LEU A 9 -22.91 9.46 -71.05
N LEU A 10 -22.44 9.46 -69.86
CA LEU A 10 -23.26 9.77 -68.72
C LEU A 10 -22.39 10.39 -67.62
N LEU A 11 -22.56 11.62 -67.55
CA LEU A 11 -22.73 12.54 -66.39
C LEU A 11 -22.40 12.03 -65.02
N GLY A 12 -21.56 12.85 -64.40
CA GLY A 12 -21.12 13.00 -63.08
C GLY A 12 -22.09 12.78 -61.92
N ALA A 13 -21.54 12.29 -60.93
CA ALA A 13 -22.00 12.58 -59.58
C ALA A 13 -20.75 12.64 -58.67
N LEU A 14 -20.33 13.86 -58.39
CA LEU A 14 -19.38 14.16 -57.33
C LEU A 14 -20.10 13.93 -55.99
N THR A 15 -19.98 12.74 -55.41
CA THR A 15 -20.37 12.53 -53.99
C THR A 15 -19.17 12.87 -53.13
N ALA A 16 -19.18 14.09 -52.60
CA ALA A 16 -18.30 14.47 -51.50
C ALA A 16 -18.66 13.64 -50.28
N SER A 17 -17.92 12.56 -50.06
CA SER A 17 -17.97 11.83 -48.81
C SER A 17 -17.33 12.69 -47.75
N PHE A 18 -18.15 13.40 -46.97
CA PHE A 18 -17.75 13.96 -45.68
C PHE A 18 -17.44 12.78 -44.77
N GLY A 19 -16.16 12.40 -44.73
CA GLY A 19 -15.63 11.51 -43.70
C GLY A 19 -15.76 12.20 -42.34
N ALA A 20 -16.85 11.91 -41.65
CA ALA A 20 -16.93 12.19 -40.21
C ALA A 20 -15.80 11.42 -39.56
N ARG A 21 -14.67 12.10 -39.32
CA ARG A 21 -13.68 11.64 -38.39
C ARG A 21 -14.37 11.66 -37.01
N ALA A 22 -14.86 10.51 -36.61
CA ALA A 22 -15.10 10.24 -35.20
C ALA A 22 -13.73 10.42 -34.50
N GLN A 23 -13.50 11.58 -33.91
CA GLN A 23 -12.45 11.76 -32.96
C GLN A 23 -12.82 10.80 -31.83
N ALA A 24 -12.12 9.66 -31.79
CA ALA A 24 -12.14 8.82 -30.64
C ALA A 24 -11.70 9.73 -29.47
N MET A 25 -12.67 10.08 -28.65
CA MET A 25 -12.45 10.79 -27.40
C MET A 25 -11.58 9.86 -26.56
N VAL A 26 -10.26 10.09 -26.61
CA VAL A 26 -9.33 9.42 -25.71
C VAL A 26 -9.80 9.83 -24.32
N PRO A 27 -10.29 8.89 -23.49
CA PRO A 27 -10.65 9.24 -22.14
C PRO A 27 -9.40 9.82 -21.48
N PRO A 28 -9.50 10.88 -20.66
CA PRO A 28 -8.36 11.43 -19.99
C PRO A 28 -7.73 10.29 -19.17
N THR A 29 -6.50 9.93 -19.54
CA THR A 29 -5.64 8.98 -18.82
C THR A 29 -5.35 9.61 -17.47
N GLY A 30 -6.19 9.33 -16.46
CA GLY A 30 -6.07 9.97 -15.16
C GLY A 30 -7.28 9.78 -14.24
N MET A 31 -8.33 9.10 -14.69
CA MET A 31 -9.29 8.54 -13.74
C MET A 31 -8.70 7.21 -13.25
N GLU A 32 -7.75 7.29 -12.32
CA GLU A 32 -7.49 6.18 -11.43
C GLU A 32 -8.83 5.77 -10.85
N ASP A 33 -9.13 4.49 -11.00
CA ASP A 33 -10.35 3.88 -10.54
C ASP A 33 -10.49 4.16 -9.03
N ALA A 34 -11.29 5.17 -8.66
CA ALA A 34 -11.45 5.63 -7.28
C ALA A 34 -12.04 4.54 -6.36
N SER A 35 -12.42 3.40 -6.94
CA SER A 35 -12.93 2.23 -6.23
C SER A 35 -11.84 1.26 -5.77
N LYS A 36 -10.59 1.38 -6.28
CA LYS A 36 -9.49 0.51 -5.88
C LYS A 36 -8.86 0.99 -4.57
N PRO A 37 -8.80 0.14 -3.53
CA PRO A 37 -8.14 0.51 -2.28
C PRO A 37 -6.69 0.94 -2.55
N MET A 38 -6.31 2.10 -2.03
CA MET A 38 -4.95 2.62 -2.17
C MET A 38 -3.94 1.67 -1.52
N PRO A 39 -2.84 1.31 -2.19
CA PRO A 39 -1.77 0.49 -1.59
C PRO A 39 -1.24 1.08 -0.27
N MET A 40 -0.84 0.22 0.67
CA MET A 40 -0.34 0.65 1.98
C MET A 40 0.84 1.62 1.86
N LEU A 41 1.79 1.33 0.97
CA LEU A 41 2.94 2.20 0.73
C LEU A 41 2.54 3.61 0.29
N ASP A 42 1.53 3.73 -0.56
CA ASP A 42 1.03 5.04 -1.01
C ASP A 42 0.33 5.79 0.14
N ARG A 43 -0.39 5.07 0.98
CA ARG A 43 -0.96 5.64 2.21
C ARG A 43 0.12 6.14 3.16
N MET A 44 1.16 5.35 3.38
CA MET A 44 2.31 5.75 4.18
C MET A 44 2.98 7.01 3.60
N ASN A 45 3.21 7.07 2.29
CA ASN A 45 3.86 8.20 1.63
C ASN A 45 3.07 9.51 1.79
N ARG A 46 1.73 9.44 1.86
CA ARG A 46 0.87 10.62 2.13
C ARG A 46 0.90 11.08 3.59
N ARG A 47 1.40 10.27 4.49
CA ARG A 47 1.49 10.55 5.94
C ARG A 47 2.84 11.12 6.37
N PHE A 48 3.57 11.77 5.46
CA PHE A 48 4.85 12.44 5.73
C PHE A 48 5.88 11.52 6.42
N PRO A 49 6.32 10.43 5.77
CA PRO A 49 7.22 9.47 6.39
C PRO A 49 8.55 10.11 6.76
N GLN A 50 8.98 9.90 8.01
CA GLN A 50 10.19 10.44 8.60
C GLN A 50 11.26 9.36 8.71
N PRO A 51 12.56 9.70 8.56
CA PRO A 51 13.64 8.79 8.86
C PRO A 51 13.74 8.58 10.37
N VAL A 52 13.80 7.33 10.80
CA VAL A 52 13.96 6.93 12.21
C VAL A 52 14.97 5.79 12.28
N ARG A 53 15.81 5.77 13.31
CA ARG A 53 16.72 4.66 13.53
C ARG A 53 15.96 3.43 14.03
N VAL A 54 16.38 2.28 13.57
CA VAL A 54 15.80 0.99 14.00
C VAL A 54 15.83 0.85 15.52
N GLY A 55 16.97 1.20 16.15
CA GLY A 55 17.14 1.12 17.59
C GLY A 55 16.16 2.00 18.39
N ASP A 56 15.71 3.12 17.81
CA ASP A 56 14.77 4.03 18.46
C ASP A 56 13.32 3.49 18.45
N LEU A 57 13.04 2.48 17.64
CA LEU A 57 11.73 1.83 17.58
C LEU A 57 11.61 0.65 18.54
N ILE A 58 12.74 0.02 18.87
CA ILE A 58 12.75 -1.17 19.74
C ILE A 58 12.29 -0.78 21.16
N GLY A 59 11.37 -1.57 21.70
CA GLY A 59 10.78 -1.34 23.01
C GLY A 59 9.63 -0.33 23.03
N LEU A 60 9.34 0.36 21.91
CA LEU A 60 8.19 1.26 21.88
C LEU A 60 6.87 0.48 21.95
N PRO A 61 5.87 1.03 22.68
CA PRO A 61 4.52 0.48 22.67
C PRO A 61 3.86 0.68 21.31
N VAL A 62 3.12 -0.32 20.89
CA VAL A 62 2.23 -0.27 19.71
C VAL A 62 0.80 -0.15 20.20
N LEU A 63 0.11 0.89 19.78
CA LEU A 63 -1.26 1.20 20.19
C LEU A 63 -2.22 1.06 19.02
N ASP A 64 -3.47 0.78 19.33
CA ASP A 64 -4.57 0.86 18.38
C ASP A 64 -5.14 2.29 18.27
N ASP A 65 -6.20 2.46 17.46
CA ASP A 65 -6.93 3.71 17.27
C ASP A 65 -7.64 4.25 18.53
N ARG A 66 -7.73 3.42 19.58
CA ARG A 66 -8.32 3.77 20.89
C ARG A 66 -7.26 4.00 21.96
N ALA A 67 -6.00 4.12 21.57
CA ALA A 67 -4.84 4.20 22.45
C ALA A 67 -4.70 3.00 23.42
N SER A 68 -5.26 1.84 23.05
CA SER A 68 -5.04 0.60 23.79
C SER A 68 -3.74 -0.04 23.30
N THR A 69 -2.90 -0.48 24.22
CA THR A 69 -1.63 -1.12 23.88
C THR A 69 -1.87 -2.53 23.32
N LEU A 70 -1.41 -2.76 22.10
CA LEU A 70 -1.41 -4.06 21.44
C LEU A 70 -0.20 -4.91 21.80
N GLY A 71 0.94 -4.27 22.06
CA GLY A 71 2.20 -4.93 22.38
C GLY A 71 3.36 -3.96 22.34
N TYR A 72 4.58 -4.51 22.26
CA TYR A 72 5.82 -3.76 22.18
C TYR A 72 6.68 -4.26 21.01
N VAL A 73 7.40 -3.35 20.38
CA VAL A 73 8.35 -3.72 19.31
C VAL A 73 9.52 -4.48 19.93
N GLN A 74 9.77 -5.70 19.47
CA GLN A 74 10.90 -6.51 19.88
C GLN A 74 12.10 -6.30 18.96
N GLN A 75 11.86 -6.25 17.67
CA GLN A 75 12.88 -6.05 16.64
C GLN A 75 12.25 -5.52 15.35
N VAL A 76 13.11 -5.03 14.47
CA VAL A 76 12.73 -4.68 13.09
C VAL A 76 13.46 -5.62 12.14
N VAL A 77 12.74 -6.18 11.21
CA VAL A 77 13.27 -7.17 10.25
C VAL A 77 13.00 -6.72 8.82
N LYS A 78 13.75 -7.28 7.90
CA LYS A 78 13.44 -7.20 6.48
C LYS A 78 12.57 -8.39 6.11
N GLY A 79 11.30 -8.13 5.82
CA GLY A 79 10.33 -9.15 5.45
C GLY A 79 10.58 -9.77 4.07
N PRO A 80 9.78 -10.76 3.69
CA PRO A 80 9.96 -11.50 2.43
C PRO A 80 9.86 -10.62 1.17
N ALA A 81 9.06 -9.55 1.23
CA ALA A 81 8.92 -8.57 0.15
C ALA A 81 10.06 -7.53 0.10
N GLY A 82 11.04 -7.63 1.03
CA GLY A 82 12.15 -6.69 1.14
C GLY A 82 11.81 -5.40 1.88
N GLN A 83 10.58 -5.23 2.35
CA GLN A 83 10.13 -4.08 3.14
C GLN A 83 10.42 -4.31 4.63
N PRO A 84 10.65 -3.24 5.41
CA PRO A 84 10.79 -3.36 6.86
C PRO A 84 9.47 -3.79 7.51
N GLU A 85 9.58 -4.70 8.48
CA GLU A 85 8.48 -5.16 9.31
C GLU A 85 8.85 -5.02 10.79
N LEU A 86 7.89 -4.59 11.61
CA LEU A 86 8.03 -4.54 13.06
C LEU A 86 7.58 -5.88 13.64
N ILE A 87 8.44 -6.53 14.42
CA ILE A 87 8.04 -7.71 15.19
C ILE A 87 7.54 -7.24 16.54
N VAL A 88 6.24 -7.38 16.73
CA VAL A 88 5.53 -6.90 17.92
C VAL A 88 5.18 -8.07 18.81
N SER A 89 5.55 -7.97 20.10
CA SER A 89 5.08 -8.94 21.10
C SER A 89 3.61 -8.66 21.43
N TYR A 90 2.72 -9.20 20.58
CA TYR A 90 1.28 -9.00 20.71
C TYR A 90 0.71 -9.81 21.86
N SER A 91 -0.15 -9.16 22.67
CA SER A 91 -0.97 -9.82 23.68
C SER A 91 -2.44 -9.45 23.48
N LYS A 92 -3.28 -10.45 23.29
CA LYS A 92 -4.73 -10.24 23.16
C LYS A 92 -5.37 -9.69 24.45
N TRP A 93 -4.74 -9.93 25.57
CA TRP A 93 -5.24 -9.54 26.88
C TRP A 93 -4.13 -8.84 27.65
N PHE A 94 -4.13 -7.52 27.60
CA PHE A 94 -3.26 -6.67 28.43
C PHE A 94 -3.77 -6.64 29.86
N GLY A 95 -4.03 -7.81 30.41
CA GLY A 95 -4.45 -7.96 31.78
C GLY A 95 -3.43 -8.79 32.55
N TRP A 96 -3.05 -8.29 33.67
CA TRP A 96 -2.46 -8.86 34.88
C TRP A 96 -1.52 -10.11 34.77
N LEU A 97 -1.69 -10.97 33.77
CA LEU A 97 -0.92 -12.21 33.60
C LEU A 97 -0.06 -12.21 32.32
N GLY A 98 0.57 -11.14 31.91
CA GLY A 98 1.48 -10.90 30.77
C GLY A 98 2.29 -12.08 30.14
N TRP A 99 1.83 -13.29 30.30
CA TRP A 99 2.53 -14.54 30.00
C TRP A 99 2.22 -15.12 28.62
N PHE A 100 1.23 -14.56 27.94
CA PHE A 100 0.80 -15.06 26.61
C PHE A 100 0.99 -13.99 25.53
N THR A 101 2.24 -13.58 25.34
CA THR A 101 2.61 -12.79 24.19
C THR A 101 3.06 -13.68 23.05
N ARG A 102 2.74 -13.32 21.84
CA ARG A 102 3.27 -13.94 20.64
C ARG A 102 3.86 -12.91 19.70
N PRO A 103 4.95 -13.20 19.00
CA PRO A 103 5.49 -12.29 18.01
C PRO A 103 4.58 -12.27 16.77
N VAL A 104 4.25 -11.06 16.32
CA VAL A 104 3.47 -10.79 15.10
C VAL A 104 4.28 -9.84 14.23
N ALA A 105 4.41 -10.16 12.94
CA ALA A 105 5.00 -9.27 11.96
C ALA A 105 3.97 -8.23 11.51
N VAL A 106 4.35 -6.96 11.60
CA VAL A 106 3.51 -5.81 11.25
C VAL A 106 4.25 -5.01 10.19
N PRO A 107 3.68 -4.85 8.98
CA PRO A 107 4.27 -4.01 7.95
C PRO A 107 4.45 -2.58 8.46
N ILE A 108 5.62 -1.98 8.22
CA ILE A 108 5.89 -0.61 8.69
C ILE A 108 4.94 0.40 8.05
N GLU A 109 4.49 0.12 6.83
CA GLU A 109 3.53 0.93 6.08
C GLU A 109 2.15 1.00 6.74
N ALA A 110 1.81 0.00 7.55
CA ALA A 110 0.57 -0.05 8.32
C ALA A 110 0.63 0.75 9.62
N THR A 111 1.79 1.36 9.93
CA THR A 111 2.04 2.01 11.21
C THR A 111 2.45 3.47 11.04
N GLY A 112 2.38 4.22 12.13
CA GLY A 112 2.91 5.58 12.23
C GLY A 112 3.52 5.81 13.60
N ILE A 113 4.47 6.75 13.67
CA ILE A 113 5.09 7.14 14.93
C ILE A 113 4.44 8.43 15.46
N GLU A 114 4.19 8.47 16.75
CA GLU A 114 3.74 9.65 17.50
C GLU A 114 4.51 9.75 18.82
N GLY A 115 5.42 10.70 18.88
CA GLY A 115 6.30 10.83 20.05
C GLY A 115 7.13 9.58 20.29
N LYS A 116 6.92 8.91 21.44
CA LYS A 116 7.60 7.66 21.81
C LYS A 116 6.66 6.44 21.77
N GLN A 117 5.77 6.42 20.82
CA GLN A 117 4.82 5.32 20.60
C GLN A 117 4.57 5.10 19.13
N ILE A 118 4.14 3.92 18.78
CA ILE A 118 3.75 3.53 17.44
C ILE A 118 2.24 3.33 17.42
N ILE A 119 1.59 3.91 16.43
CA ILE A 119 0.14 3.75 16.21
C ILE A 119 -0.07 2.78 15.05
N SER A 120 -0.89 1.78 15.26
CA SER A 120 -1.36 0.88 14.20
C SER A 120 -2.45 1.58 13.41
N LEU A 121 -2.12 2.06 12.22
CA LEU A 121 -2.99 2.92 11.40
C LEU A 121 -3.89 2.11 10.46
N ASP A 122 -3.35 1.06 9.88
CA ASP A 122 -4.00 0.28 8.82
C ASP A 122 -4.12 -1.22 9.15
N MET A 123 -3.76 -1.62 10.37
CA MET A 123 -3.88 -2.99 10.87
C MET A 123 -4.67 -2.98 12.19
N PRO A 124 -5.99 -3.21 12.16
CA PRO A 124 -6.83 -3.20 13.35
C PRO A 124 -6.52 -4.39 14.29
N PRO A 125 -6.92 -4.34 15.58
CA PRO A 125 -6.63 -5.38 16.57
C PRO A 125 -7.07 -6.79 16.15
N GLY A 126 -8.13 -6.90 15.33
CA GLY A 126 -8.61 -8.17 14.78
C GLY A 126 -7.57 -8.85 13.88
N GLU A 127 -6.84 -8.07 13.08
CA GLU A 127 -5.78 -8.58 12.21
C GLU A 127 -4.58 -9.07 13.02
N TYR A 128 -4.19 -8.38 14.11
CA TYR A 128 -3.17 -8.88 15.04
C TYR A 128 -3.57 -10.24 15.61
N THR A 129 -4.86 -10.41 15.94
CA THR A 129 -5.36 -11.68 16.46
C THR A 129 -5.32 -12.79 15.40
N ALA A 130 -5.63 -12.47 14.15
CA ALA A 130 -5.68 -13.42 13.05
C ALA A 130 -4.30 -13.71 12.42
N ALA A 131 -3.35 -12.78 12.57
CA ALA A 131 -2.01 -12.93 12.01
C ALA A 131 -1.31 -14.19 12.53
N PRO A 132 -0.50 -14.88 11.72
CA PRO A 132 0.28 -16.02 12.17
C PRO A 132 1.33 -15.58 13.19
N THR A 133 1.74 -16.49 14.07
CA THR A 133 2.89 -16.27 14.93
C THR A 133 4.15 -16.17 14.06
N TRP A 134 4.85 -15.05 14.16
CA TRP A 134 6.08 -14.84 13.40
C TRP A 134 7.17 -15.83 13.83
N GLN A 135 7.96 -16.28 12.86
CA GLN A 135 9.11 -17.17 13.07
C GLN A 135 10.34 -16.59 12.39
N GLU A 136 11.47 -16.67 13.07
CA GLU A 136 12.74 -16.03 12.65
C GLU A 136 13.33 -16.57 11.34
N GLN A 137 12.87 -17.72 10.88
CA GLN A 137 13.44 -18.48 9.74
C GLN A 137 13.38 -17.76 8.38
N ASN A 138 12.57 -16.71 8.23
CA ASN A 138 12.29 -16.06 6.93
C ASN A 138 12.60 -14.57 6.89
N ALA A 139 13.33 -14.03 7.87
CA ALA A 139 13.57 -12.60 7.92
C ALA A 139 14.95 -12.29 8.50
N THR A 140 15.56 -11.24 7.98
CA THR A 140 16.87 -10.74 8.47
C THR A 140 16.61 -9.56 9.39
N ALA A 141 17.09 -9.62 10.63
CA ALA A 141 17.05 -8.49 11.55
C ALA A 141 17.83 -7.31 10.97
N LEU A 142 17.24 -6.12 11.04
CA LEU A 142 17.93 -4.90 10.65
C LEU A 142 18.81 -4.42 11.82
N PRO A 143 20.04 -3.93 11.53
CA PRO A 143 20.90 -3.32 12.54
C PRO A 143 20.25 -2.12 13.23
N ASN A 144 20.55 -1.90 14.50
CA ASN A 144 19.97 -0.81 15.29
C ASN A 144 20.34 0.59 14.78
N ASP A 145 21.45 0.72 14.08
CA ASP A 145 21.95 1.96 13.48
C ASP A 145 21.40 2.22 12.07
N ASP A 146 20.75 1.25 11.48
CA ASP A 146 20.05 1.43 10.22
C ASP A 146 18.91 2.47 10.36
N THR A 147 18.65 3.16 9.26
CA THR A 147 17.57 4.15 9.18
C THR A 147 16.49 3.66 8.24
N ILE A 148 15.28 3.65 8.74
CA ILE A 148 14.08 3.31 7.96
C ILE A 148 13.10 4.47 7.97
N ARG A 149 12.10 4.43 7.09
CA ARG A 149 11.06 5.47 7.05
C ARG A 149 9.77 4.94 7.66
N ILE A 150 9.17 5.75 8.53
CA ILE A 150 7.87 5.46 9.16
C ILE A 150 6.97 6.68 9.03
N ALA A 151 5.68 6.48 8.80
CA ALA A 151 4.69 7.56 8.72
C ALA A 151 4.61 8.35 10.05
N LEU A 152 4.22 9.63 9.96
CA LEU A 152 3.78 10.36 11.15
C LEU A 152 2.31 10.04 11.41
N ALA A 153 2.01 9.54 12.61
CA ALA A 153 0.64 9.54 13.10
C ALA A 153 0.31 10.96 13.56
N ARG A 154 -0.72 11.55 12.95
CA ARG A 154 -1.26 12.87 13.35
C ARG A 154 -2.67 12.65 13.84
N ASN A 155 -2.91 13.04 15.07
CA ASN A 155 -4.26 13.27 15.59
C ASN A 155 -4.80 14.61 15.09
#